data_7c483f23cf63238fbb45e2cc31557f1e
#
_entry.id   7c483f23cf63238fbb45e2cc31557f1e
#
_cell.length_a   1.000
_cell.length_b   1.000
_cell.length_c   1.000
_cell.angle_alpha   90.00
_cell.angle_beta   90.00
_cell.angle_gamma   90.00
#
_symmetry.space_group_name_H-M   'P 1'
#
loop_
_entity.id
_entity.type
_entity.pdbx_description
1 polymer ?
#
loop_
_entity_poly.entity_id
_entity_poly.type
_entity_poly.pdbx_seq_one_letter_code
_entity_poly.pdbx_strand_id
1 'polypeptide(L)'
;VVRWFKGLEPDELESLIAGLDGEIVIHFRWASVGEVTPKLCHPFPVSAKATTRLSGHARAVLFHNGTWCQWRETLRRMPRHRMPDGLLSDTRVAASLVDLCGMDVLDRLPGRWVFFDRDFTELYGDWREWRGMKVSNLGFTYGLNTPPSLFAPKDTQSADSHQQPFLDFSDTCGNPDT
;
A
#
# COMPACT_ATOMS: atom_id res chain seq x y z
N VAL A 1 19.03 -0.98 -9.39
CA VAL A 1 18.64 -1.14 -7.98
C VAL A 1 17.48 -0.20 -7.71
N VAL A 2 16.42 -0.72 -7.12
CA VAL A 2 15.30 0.07 -6.61
C VAL A 2 15.67 0.66 -5.25
N ARG A 3 15.51 1.97 -5.07
CA ARG A 3 15.59 2.63 -3.76
C ARG A 3 14.18 2.77 -3.21
N TRP A 4 14.02 2.59 -1.90
CA TRP A 4 12.72 2.72 -1.27
C TRP A 4 12.82 3.40 0.09
N PHE A 5 11.73 4.10 0.45
CA PHE A 5 11.58 4.85 1.70
C PHE A 5 10.15 4.65 2.22
N LYS A 6 9.96 4.74 3.55
CA LYS A 6 8.66 4.63 4.23
C LYS A 6 8.53 5.66 5.33
N GLY A 7 7.28 6.04 5.62
CA GLY A 7 6.97 6.94 6.73
C GLY A 7 7.55 8.33 6.56
N LEU A 8 7.62 8.80 5.31
CA LEU A 8 8.00 10.17 5.01
C LEU A 8 6.84 11.10 5.34
N GLU A 9 7.16 12.24 5.94
CA GLU A 9 6.24 13.36 6.05
C GLU A 9 6.07 14.05 4.68
N PRO A 10 4.98 14.80 4.44
CA PRO A 10 4.70 15.44 3.14
C PRO A 10 5.87 16.27 2.59
N ASP A 11 6.51 17.09 3.42
CA ASP A 11 7.62 17.96 3.03
C ASP A 11 8.88 17.16 2.66
N GLU A 12 9.12 16.05 3.36
CA GLU A 12 10.22 15.12 3.06
C GLU A 12 9.98 14.43 1.72
N LEU A 13 8.73 14.01 1.45
CA LEU A 13 8.34 13.37 0.21
C LEU A 13 8.49 14.34 -0.97
N GLU A 14 8.03 15.58 -0.84
CA GLU A 14 8.14 16.62 -1.88
C GLU A 14 9.61 16.88 -2.21
N SER A 15 10.44 17.08 -1.18
CA SER A 15 11.89 17.30 -1.33
C SER A 15 12.59 16.12 -2.01
N LEU A 16 12.19 14.90 -1.66
CA LEU A 16 12.74 13.69 -2.25
C LEU A 16 12.37 13.59 -3.73
N ILE A 17 11.10 13.80 -4.09
CA ILE A 17 10.62 13.70 -5.48
C ILE A 17 11.31 14.72 -6.39
N ALA A 18 11.52 15.96 -5.90
CA ALA A 18 12.16 17.02 -6.66
C ALA A 18 13.61 16.68 -7.10
N GLY A 19 14.25 15.74 -6.41
CA GLY A 19 15.63 15.30 -6.70
C GLY A 19 15.74 13.94 -7.39
N LEU A 20 14.62 13.33 -7.81
CA LEU A 20 14.62 12.01 -8.45
C LEU A 20 14.36 12.11 -9.95
N ASP A 21 15.13 11.32 -10.71
CA ASP A 21 14.87 11.04 -12.12
C ASP A 21 14.39 9.60 -12.28
N GLY A 22 13.51 9.38 -13.27
CA GLY A 22 13.02 8.05 -13.62
C GLY A 22 11.63 7.75 -13.09
N GLU A 23 11.30 6.47 -13.05
CA GLU A 23 9.99 6.00 -12.62
C GLU A 23 9.87 6.01 -11.09
N ILE A 24 8.74 6.49 -10.58
CA ILE A 24 8.48 6.66 -9.16
C ILE A 24 7.12 6.02 -8.83
N VAL A 25 7.07 5.24 -7.76
CA VAL A 25 5.83 4.71 -7.19
C VAL A 25 5.64 5.31 -5.81
N ILE A 26 4.47 5.93 -5.58
CA ILE A 26 4.09 6.54 -4.30
C ILE A 26 2.88 5.82 -3.74
N HIS A 27 2.89 5.54 -2.44
CA HIS A 27 1.79 4.91 -1.74
C HIS A 27 1.45 5.66 -0.45
N PHE A 28 0.20 6.12 -0.36
CA PHE A 28 -0.37 6.65 0.87
C PHE A 28 -1.15 5.54 1.57
N ARG A 29 -0.69 5.15 2.76
CA ARG A 29 -1.33 4.07 3.51
C ARG A 29 -2.54 4.58 4.29
N TRP A 30 -3.71 4.03 3.97
CA TRP A 30 -4.87 4.09 4.84
C TRP A 30 -4.98 2.74 5.55
N ALA A 31 -4.80 2.72 6.87
CA ALA A 31 -4.81 1.47 7.62
C ALA A 31 -6.25 1.02 7.89
N SER A 32 -6.70 -0.02 7.19
CA SER A 32 -7.96 -0.72 7.47
C SER A 32 -7.77 -1.92 8.41
N VAL A 33 -6.58 -2.53 8.40
CA VAL A 33 -6.24 -3.70 9.21
C VAL A 33 -4.80 -3.57 9.72
N GLY A 34 -4.57 -3.92 10.98
CA GLY A 34 -3.25 -3.97 11.60
C GLY A 34 -2.81 -2.66 12.26
N GLU A 35 -1.64 -2.68 12.85
CA GLU A 35 -1.04 -1.55 13.56
C GLU A 35 -0.70 -0.40 12.60
N VAL A 36 -1.00 0.84 13.02
CA VAL A 36 -0.59 2.05 12.31
C VAL A 36 0.86 2.36 12.69
N THR A 37 1.78 1.92 11.86
CA THR A 37 3.21 2.14 12.06
C THR A 37 3.94 2.35 10.72
N PRO A 38 4.93 3.24 10.64
CA PRO A 38 5.74 3.41 9.43
C PRO A 38 6.39 2.11 8.93
N LYS A 39 6.69 1.18 9.85
CA LYS A 39 7.27 -0.14 9.51
C LYS A 39 6.37 -0.99 8.62
N LEU A 40 5.05 -0.82 8.72
CA LEU A 40 4.06 -1.50 7.89
C LEU A 40 3.57 -0.68 6.69
N CYS A 41 4.10 0.53 6.46
CA CYS A 41 3.90 1.24 5.20
C CYS A 41 4.59 0.49 4.04
N HIS A 42 4.06 0.67 2.84
CA HIS A 42 4.68 0.15 1.63
C HIS A 42 5.88 1.01 1.19
N PRO A 43 6.76 0.47 0.36
CA PRO A 43 6.77 -0.89 -0.18
C PRO A 43 7.40 -1.91 0.77
N PHE A 44 7.27 -3.19 0.39
CA PHE A 44 8.09 -4.25 0.98
C PHE A 44 9.05 -4.81 -0.07
N PRO A 45 10.35 -4.99 0.25
CA PRO A 45 11.27 -5.62 -0.68
C PRO A 45 10.87 -7.08 -0.90
N VAL A 46 10.92 -7.50 -2.16
CA VAL A 46 10.66 -8.89 -2.57
C VAL A 46 11.84 -9.73 -2.13
N SER A 47 11.64 -10.44 -1.04
CA SER A 47 12.65 -11.30 -0.41
C SER A 47 11.99 -12.22 0.60
N ALA A 48 12.66 -13.32 0.97
CA ALA A 48 12.14 -14.30 1.93
C ALA A 48 11.64 -13.69 3.25
N LYS A 49 12.23 -12.59 3.71
CA LYS A 49 11.89 -11.95 4.98
C LYS A 49 11.10 -10.63 4.83
N ALA A 50 11.04 -10.06 3.63
CA ALA A 50 10.32 -8.83 3.34
C ALA A 50 10.49 -7.79 4.48
N THR A 51 11.70 -7.29 4.68
CA THR A 51 12.11 -6.49 5.85
C THR A 51 11.17 -5.31 6.13
N THR A 52 11.06 -4.93 7.40
CA THR A 52 10.31 -3.76 7.88
C THR A 52 11.17 -2.51 8.06
N ARG A 53 12.39 -2.47 7.54
CA ARG A 53 13.23 -1.25 7.53
C ARG A 53 12.48 -0.09 6.87
N LEU A 54 12.81 1.13 7.29
CA LEU A 54 12.15 2.33 6.75
C LEU A 54 12.75 2.80 5.42
N SER A 55 13.93 2.34 5.07
CA SER A 55 14.58 2.63 3.80
C SER A 55 15.54 1.54 3.40
N GLY A 56 15.94 1.52 2.13
CA GLY A 56 16.93 0.57 1.64
C GLY A 56 16.99 0.47 0.12
N HIS A 57 17.65 -0.59 -0.33
CA HIS A 57 17.80 -0.95 -1.73
C HIS A 57 17.39 -2.41 -1.91
N ALA A 58 16.72 -2.69 -3.01
CA ALA A 58 16.33 -4.04 -3.40
C ALA A 58 16.40 -4.19 -4.92
N ARG A 59 16.33 -5.42 -5.44
CA ARG A 59 16.09 -5.66 -6.86
C ARG A 59 14.66 -5.26 -7.20
N ALA A 60 13.70 -5.73 -6.42
CA ALA A 60 12.29 -5.44 -6.59
C ALA A 60 11.61 -5.14 -5.26
N VAL A 61 10.54 -4.35 -5.31
CA VAL A 61 9.66 -4.05 -4.19
C VAL A 61 8.20 -4.22 -4.59
N LEU A 62 7.34 -4.48 -3.59
CA LEU A 62 5.91 -4.73 -3.78
C LEU A 62 5.08 -3.69 -3.04
N PHE A 63 4.08 -3.14 -3.74
CA PHE A 63 3.02 -2.30 -3.19
C PHE A 63 1.67 -2.99 -3.34
N HIS A 64 0.73 -2.67 -2.46
CA HIS A 64 -0.63 -3.20 -2.49
C HIS A 64 -1.66 -2.12 -2.13
N ASN A 65 -2.73 -2.05 -2.90
CA ASN A 65 -3.95 -1.32 -2.57
C ASN A 65 -5.12 -2.30 -2.56
N GLY A 66 -5.61 -2.61 -1.37
CA GLY A 66 -6.66 -3.59 -1.13
C GLY A 66 -6.44 -4.33 0.20
N THR A 67 -7.19 -5.39 0.40
CA THR A 67 -7.07 -6.29 1.56
C THR A 67 -7.07 -7.73 1.07
N TRP A 68 -6.05 -8.49 1.46
CA TRP A 68 -5.98 -9.91 1.18
C TRP A 68 -6.23 -10.71 2.46
N CYS A 69 -7.46 -11.15 2.67
CA CYS A 69 -7.90 -11.78 3.92
C CYS A 69 -7.24 -13.14 4.20
N GLN A 70 -6.93 -13.93 3.14
CA GLN A 70 -6.37 -15.28 3.26
C GLN A 70 -4.86 -15.33 3.51
N TRP A 71 -4.20 -14.20 3.70
CA TRP A 71 -2.75 -14.14 3.87
C TRP A 71 -2.20 -14.97 5.05
N ARG A 72 -2.99 -15.09 6.16
CA ARG A 72 -2.58 -15.89 7.32
C ARG A 72 -2.54 -17.38 7.01
N GLU A 73 -3.50 -17.88 6.23
CA GLU A 73 -3.52 -19.27 5.81
C GLU A 73 -2.34 -19.56 4.86
N THR A 74 -2.09 -18.68 3.90
CA THR A 74 -0.93 -18.79 3.02
C THR A 74 0.36 -18.78 3.82
N LEU A 75 0.51 -17.89 4.79
CA LEU A 75 1.69 -17.84 5.66
C LEU A 75 1.92 -19.17 6.39
N ARG A 76 0.87 -19.83 6.94
CA ARG A 76 1.00 -21.13 7.62
C ARG A 76 1.52 -22.24 6.70
N ARG A 77 1.30 -22.13 5.38
CA ARG A 77 1.73 -23.09 4.37
C ARG A 77 3.14 -22.80 3.83
N MET A 78 3.68 -21.62 4.08
CA MET A 78 5.03 -21.26 3.64
C MET A 78 6.10 -22.01 4.44
N PRO A 79 7.24 -22.36 3.81
CA PRO A 79 8.39 -22.89 4.53
C PRO A 79 8.88 -21.89 5.59
N ARG A 80 9.17 -22.35 6.80
CA ARG A 80 9.55 -21.47 7.94
C ARG A 80 10.70 -20.51 7.61
N HIS A 81 11.70 -20.96 6.86
CA HIS A 81 12.83 -20.13 6.48
C HIS A 81 12.49 -19.02 5.46
N ARG A 82 11.29 -19.11 4.83
CA ARG A 82 10.73 -18.13 3.89
C ARG A 82 9.66 -17.24 4.51
N MET A 83 9.31 -17.46 5.78
CA MET A 83 8.31 -16.65 6.46
C MET A 83 8.92 -15.33 6.95
N PRO A 84 8.22 -14.19 6.78
CA PRO A 84 8.62 -12.94 7.41
C PRO A 84 8.48 -13.02 8.95
N ASP A 85 9.38 -12.35 9.67
CA ASP A 85 9.41 -12.34 11.13
C ASP A 85 8.86 -11.01 11.70
N GLY A 86 8.31 -11.04 12.91
CA GLY A 86 7.84 -9.86 13.65
C GLY A 86 6.52 -9.32 13.12
N LEU A 87 6.40 -7.99 12.92
CA LEU A 87 5.17 -7.33 12.46
C LEU A 87 4.75 -7.86 11.09
N LEU A 88 3.52 -8.35 10.98
CA LEU A 88 2.98 -8.94 9.76
C LEU A 88 1.91 -8.05 9.12
N SER A 89 1.85 -8.07 7.80
CA SER A 89 0.75 -7.58 6.98
C SER A 89 0.56 -8.50 5.79
N ASP A 90 -0.60 -8.43 5.16
CA ASP A 90 -0.90 -9.14 3.93
C ASP A 90 0.12 -8.87 2.82
N THR A 91 0.45 -7.60 2.60
CA THR A 91 1.44 -7.19 1.58
C THR A 91 2.83 -7.71 1.90
N ARG A 92 3.22 -7.73 3.16
CA ARG A 92 4.52 -8.26 3.57
C ARG A 92 4.63 -9.77 3.32
N VAL A 93 3.55 -10.50 3.60
CA VAL A 93 3.47 -11.94 3.27
C VAL A 93 3.47 -12.15 1.77
N ALA A 94 2.74 -11.31 1.01
CA ALA A 94 2.75 -11.37 -0.44
C ALA A 94 4.16 -11.15 -1.04
N ALA A 95 4.94 -10.19 -0.51
CA ALA A 95 6.30 -9.96 -0.97
C ALA A 95 7.22 -11.19 -0.75
N SER A 96 7.04 -11.90 0.36
CA SER A 96 7.75 -13.16 0.61
C SER A 96 7.23 -14.30 -0.27
N LEU A 97 5.95 -14.31 -0.59
CA LEU A 97 5.34 -15.29 -1.50
C LEU A 97 5.83 -15.09 -2.94
N VAL A 98 5.93 -13.84 -3.39
CA VAL A 98 6.50 -13.50 -4.71
C VAL A 98 7.95 -13.94 -4.83
N ASP A 99 8.76 -13.76 -3.78
CA ASP A 99 10.15 -14.26 -3.72
C ASP A 99 10.21 -15.80 -3.84
N LEU A 100 9.21 -16.50 -3.34
CA LEU A 100 9.14 -17.97 -3.37
C LEU A 100 8.61 -18.52 -4.69
N CYS A 101 7.55 -17.90 -5.24
CA CYS A 101 6.73 -18.46 -6.33
C CYS A 101 6.83 -17.67 -7.65
N GLY A 102 7.48 -16.50 -7.65
CA GLY A 102 7.46 -15.58 -8.78
C GLY A 102 6.30 -14.61 -8.74
N MET A 103 6.37 -13.55 -9.56
CA MET A 103 5.40 -12.45 -9.55
C MET A 103 4.03 -12.83 -10.12
N ASP A 104 3.92 -13.88 -10.95
CA ASP A 104 2.67 -14.34 -11.55
C ASP A 104 1.63 -14.77 -10.48
N VAL A 105 2.05 -15.01 -9.25
CA VAL A 105 1.13 -15.29 -8.14
C VAL A 105 0.20 -14.11 -7.87
N LEU A 106 0.61 -12.89 -8.19
CA LEU A 106 -0.16 -11.66 -7.96
C LEU A 106 -1.45 -11.59 -8.77
N ASP A 107 -1.52 -12.25 -9.94
CA ASP A 107 -2.75 -12.37 -10.74
C ASP A 107 -3.89 -13.07 -9.98
N ARG A 108 -3.54 -13.89 -9.00
CA ARG A 108 -4.48 -14.69 -8.21
C ARG A 108 -4.82 -14.06 -6.85
N LEU A 109 -4.17 -12.96 -6.50
CA LEU A 109 -4.39 -12.27 -5.24
C LEU A 109 -5.35 -11.10 -5.44
N PRO A 110 -6.28 -10.85 -4.48
CA PRO A 110 -7.21 -9.74 -4.58
C PRO A 110 -6.50 -8.41 -4.40
N GLY A 111 -7.10 -7.34 -4.95
CA GLY A 111 -6.59 -5.98 -4.84
C GLY A 111 -5.79 -5.54 -6.06
N ARG A 112 -5.04 -4.48 -5.89
CA ARG A 112 -4.17 -3.88 -6.92
C ARG A 112 -2.74 -3.95 -6.43
N TRP A 113 -1.86 -4.46 -7.27
CA TRP A 113 -0.46 -4.64 -6.92
C TRP A 113 0.44 -3.88 -7.88
N VAL A 114 1.54 -3.35 -7.37
CA VAL A 114 2.67 -2.88 -8.17
C VAL A 114 3.87 -3.74 -7.80
N PHE A 115 4.36 -4.48 -8.77
CA PHE A 115 5.67 -5.11 -8.70
C PHE A 115 6.66 -4.18 -9.40
N PHE A 116 7.51 -3.54 -8.63
CA PHE A 116 8.48 -2.55 -9.11
C PHE A 116 9.87 -3.16 -9.06
N ASP A 117 10.36 -3.62 -10.18
CA ASP A 117 11.70 -4.18 -10.36
C ASP A 117 12.66 -3.11 -10.89
N ARG A 118 13.92 -3.36 -10.79
CA ARG A 118 14.98 -2.50 -11.35
C ARG A 118 14.82 -2.23 -12.85
N ASP A 119 14.30 -3.19 -13.58
CA ASP A 119 14.31 -3.20 -15.04
C ASP A 119 12.91 -2.92 -15.65
N PHE A 120 11.84 -3.11 -14.87
CA PHE A 120 10.45 -2.92 -15.32
C PHE A 120 9.48 -2.74 -14.15
N THR A 121 8.29 -2.24 -14.47
CA THR A 121 7.15 -2.15 -13.54
C THR A 121 5.98 -2.94 -14.09
N GLU A 122 5.40 -3.80 -13.25
CA GLU A 122 4.21 -4.57 -13.60
C GLU A 122 3.06 -4.19 -12.66
N LEU A 123 1.87 -3.99 -13.25
CA LEU A 123 0.64 -3.59 -12.56
C LEU A 123 -0.38 -4.72 -12.63
N TYR A 124 -0.89 -5.16 -11.47
CA TYR A 124 -1.91 -6.19 -11.36
C TYR A 124 -3.20 -5.59 -10.82
N GLY A 125 -4.35 -6.03 -11.35
CA GLY A 125 -5.67 -5.52 -10.99
C GLY A 125 -6.11 -4.31 -11.81
N ASP A 126 -7.17 -3.64 -11.37
CA ASP A 126 -7.84 -2.57 -12.11
C ASP A 126 -7.23 -1.19 -11.79
N TRP A 127 -6.33 -0.72 -12.64
CA TRP A 127 -5.67 0.58 -12.54
C TRP A 127 -6.37 1.62 -13.41
N ARG A 128 -6.39 2.86 -12.94
CA ARG A 128 -6.93 4.02 -13.66
C ARG A 128 -5.80 4.90 -14.17
N GLU A 129 -6.08 5.67 -15.19
CA GLU A 129 -5.17 6.70 -15.68
C GLU A 129 -5.66 8.09 -15.26
N TRP A 130 -4.75 8.90 -14.73
CA TRP A 130 -5.03 10.27 -14.35
C TRP A 130 -3.79 11.14 -14.58
N ARG A 131 -3.91 12.12 -15.50
CA ARG A 131 -2.83 13.07 -15.84
C ARG A 131 -1.49 12.39 -16.17
N GLY A 132 -1.53 11.31 -16.94
CA GLY A 132 -0.34 10.54 -17.32
C GLY A 132 0.22 9.60 -16.25
N MET A 133 -0.45 9.50 -15.09
CA MET A 133 -0.08 8.59 -14.01
C MET A 133 -1.03 7.40 -13.94
N LYS A 134 -0.53 6.23 -13.53
CA LYS A 134 -1.37 5.11 -13.14
C LYS A 134 -1.72 5.23 -11.65
N VAL A 135 -3.02 5.24 -11.35
CA VAL A 135 -3.53 5.41 -9.97
C VAL A 135 -4.46 4.26 -9.59
N SER A 136 -4.41 3.85 -8.35
CA SER A 136 -5.23 2.73 -7.86
C SER A 136 -6.71 3.10 -7.71
N ASN A 137 -7.02 4.37 -7.46
CA ASN A 137 -8.39 4.90 -7.42
C ASN A 137 -8.39 6.40 -7.72
N LEU A 138 -9.57 6.95 -7.94
CA LEU A 138 -9.78 8.38 -8.21
C LEU A 138 -10.42 9.13 -7.03
N GLY A 139 -10.56 8.50 -5.85
CA GLY A 139 -11.22 9.11 -4.69
C GLY A 139 -10.61 10.44 -4.25
N PHE A 140 -9.30 10.59 -4.40
CA PHE A 140 -8.59 11.83 -4.09
C PHE A 140 -8.95 13.02 -5.01
N THR A 141 -9.50 12.76 -6.21
CA THR A 141 -9.84 13.83 -7.16
C THR A 141 -11.08 14.61 -6.77
N TYR A 142 -11.94 14.05 -5.90
CA TYR A 142 -13.17 14.74 -5.47
C TYR A 142 -12.89 16.08 -4.78
N GLY A 143 -11.78 16.19 -4.05
CA GLY A 143 -11.35 17.44 -3.42
C GLY A 143 -10.73 18.46 -4.39
N LEU A 144 -10.14 18.00 -5.49
CA LEU A 144 -9.42 18.86 -6.43
C LEU A 144 -10.35 19.64 -7.39
N ASN A 145 -11.57 19.16 -7.55
CA ASN A 145 -12.59 19.81 -8.38
C ASN A 145 -13.52 20.73 -7.59
N THR A 146 -13.31 20.87 -6.28
CA THR A 146 -14.09 21.76 -5.41
C THR A 146 -13.43 23.14 -5.40
N PRO A 147 -14.21 24.24 -5.57
CA PRO A 147 -13.66 25.60 -5.50
C PRO A 147 -12.94 25.85 -4.16
N PRO A 148 -11.86 26.62 -4.13
CA PRO A 148 -11.06 26.90 -2.92
C PRO A 148 -11.87 27.43 -1.73
N SER A 149 -13.04 28.03 -1.97
CA SER A 149 -13.93 28.56 -0.94
C SER A 149 -14.54 27.53 0.00
N LEU A 150 -14.52 26.24 -0.36
CA LEU A 150 -15.04 25.16 0.48
C LEU A 150 -13.99 24.58 1.46
N PHE A 151 -12.74 25.00 1.33
CA PHE A 151 -11.63 24.57 2.22
C PHE A 151 -11.16 25.68 3.17
N ALA A 152 -11.88 26.80 3.27
CA ALA A 152 -11.61 27.77 4.30
C ALA A 152 -11.79 27.12 5.69
N PRO A 153 -10.84 27.27 6.65
CA PRO A 153 -11.01 26.73 7.98
C PRO A 153 -12.29 27.31 8.58
N LYS A 154 -13.24 26.46 8.91
CA LYS A 154 -14.39 26.86 9.72
C LYS A 154 -13.87 27.11 11.10
N ASP A 155 -13.92 28.36 11.53
CA ASP A 155 -13.75 28.74 12.92
C ASP A 155 -14.59 27.82 13.80
N THR A 156 -13.95 27.30 14.83
CA THR A 156 -14.52 26.43 15.84
C THR A 156 -15.77 27.07 16.46
N GLN A 157 -16.97 26.57 16.06
CA GLN A 157 -18.13 26.57 16.94
C GLN A 157 -19.19 25.56 16.49
N SER A 158 -19.63 24.78 17.50
CA SER A 158 -20.80 23.93 17.62
C SER A 158 -20.73 22.54 16.93
N ALA A 159 -20.69 21.55 17.82
CA ALA A 159 -21.12 20.19 17.57
C ALA A 159 -22.53 20.16 16.98
N ASP A 160 -22.66 19.54 15.81
CA ASP A 160 -23.87 18.77 15.53
C ASP A 160 -23.59 17.67 14.49
N SER A 161 -24.11 16.52 14.83
CA SER A 161 -24.00 15.25 14.18
C SER A 161 -24.55 15.24 12.76
N HIS A 162 -23.71 15.06 11.75
CA HIS A 162 -24.10 14.42 10.50
C HIS A 162 -23.01 13.41 10.11
N GLN A 163 -23.25 12.17 10.51
CA GLN A 163 -22.57 11.00 9.99
C GLN A 163 -22.78 10.93 8.48
N GLN A 164 -21.70 11.14 7.72
CA GLN A 164 -21.65 10.63 6.34
C GLN A 164 -21.62 9.09 6.41
N PRO A 165 -22.30 8.40 5.49
CA PRO A 165 -22.28 6.95 5.49
C PRO A 165 -20.86 6.46 5.19
N PHE A 166 -20.19 5.96 6.21
CA PHE A 166 -19.01 5.13 6.06
C PHE A 166 -19.42 3.92 5.22
N LEU A 167 -18.77 3.74 4.08
CA LEU A 167 -18.79 2.45 3.40
C LEU A 167 -18.03 1.48 4.34
N ASP A 168 -18.81 0.72 5.07
CA ASP A 168 -18.33 -0.30 5.98
C ASP A 168 -17.76 -1.46 5.17
N PHE A 169 -16.44 -1.59 5.15
CA PHE A 169 -15.73 -2.71 4.54
C PHE A 169 -15.57 -3.91 5.49
N SER A 170 -16.29 -3.92 6.61
CA SER A 170 -16.21 -5.00 7.60
C SER A 170 -16.81 -6.32 7.12
N ASP A 171 -17.65 -6.31 6.08
CA ASP A 171 -18.35 -7.50 5.60
C ASP A 171 -17.53 -8.42 4.68
N THR A 172 -16.31 -8.06 4.30
CA THR A 172 -15.50 -8.90 3.38
C THR A 172 -14.53 -9.84 4.07
N CYS A 173 -14.31 -9.68 5.38
CA CYS A 173 -13.46 -10.56 6.17
C CYS A 173 -14.22 -11.00 7.43
N GLY A 174 -15.07 -12.00 7.30
CA GLY A 174 -15.69 -12.65 8.46
C GLY A 174 -14.61 -13.08 9.47
N ASN A 175 -14.83 -12.75 10.74
CA ASN A 175 -13.94 -13.14 11.82
C ASN A 175 -13.92 -14.67 11.92
N PRO A 176 -12.80 -15.39 11.78
CA PRO A 176 -12.77 -16.85 11.83
C PRO A 176 -12.82 -17.43 13.26
N ASP A 177 -13.03 -16.60 14.30
CA ASP A 177 -13.00 -17.00 15.71
C ASP A 177 -14.38 -16.86 16.40
N THR A 178 -15.48 -17.25 15.72
CA THR A 178 -16.77 -17.56 16.37
C THR A 178 -17.27 -18.92 15.94
#